data_4e57ecf421102f5aeeeecaf4049cb21c
#
_entry.id   4e57ecf421102f5aeeeecaf4049cb21c
#
_cell.length_a   1.000
_cell.length_b   1.000
_cell.length_c   1.000
_cell.angle_alpha   90.00
_cell.angle_beta   90.00
_cell.angle_gamma   90.00
#
_symmetry.space_group_name_H-M   'P 1'
#
loop_
_entity.id
_entity.type
_entity.pdbx_description
1 polymer ?
#
loop_
_entity_poly.entity_id
_entity_poly.type
_entity_poly.pdbx_seq_one_letter_code
_entity_poly.pdbx_strand_id
1 'polypeptide(L)'
;MKRILNYFFRGLLICVPVGLTVLLLVYVFKGLDSIFGGLFDRITTVPGLGVVLGLLTSLAVITLIGFLASNFVGKRLVELVDKVFTKVPMVRILYSSIKDLVYAFAGKHKRFDKPVLVSLGPGCDAKILGFVTRETLENLGLKDHVAVYFPQSFNFAGNVLIFPKKAVKPLDISSSEAMTFIVSGGVAGK
;
A
#
# COMPACT_ATOMS: atom_id res chain seq x y z
N MET A 1 -5.46 -42.58 -12.01
CA MET A 1 -6.00 -41.55 -11.15
C MET A 1 -4.97 -40.54 -10.66
N LYS A 2 -3.81 -40.88 -10.06
CA LYS A 2 -2.79 -39.92 -9.54
C LYS A 2 -2.25 -38.93 -10.60
N ARG A 3 -2.09 -39.33 -11.88
CA ARG A 3 -1.59 -38.44 -12.95
C ARG A 3 -2.60 -37.36 -13.33
N ILE A 4 -3.90 -37.70 -13.41
CA ILE A 4 -4.97 -36.73 -13.71
C ILE A 4 -5.08 -35.69 -12.59
N LEU A 5 -5.00 -36.13 -11.35
CA LEU A 5 -5.02 -35.26 -10.19
C LEU A 5 -3.84 -34.28 -10.20
N ASN A 6 -2.62 -34.73 -10.55
CA ASN A 6 -1.45 -33.86 -10.69
C ASN A 6 -1.62 -32.82 -11.81
N TYR A 7 -2.20 -33.18 -12.96
CA TYR A 7 -2.48 -32.23 -14.02
C TYR A 7 -3.53 -31.20 -13.60
N PHE A 8 -4.57 -31.63 -12.86
CA PHE A 8 -5.57 -30.73 -12.30
C PHE A 8 -4.94 -29.71 -11.34
N PHE A 9 -4.14 -30.17 -10.37
CA PHE A 9 -3.47 -29.25 -9.42
C PHE A 9 -2.48 -28.31 -10.10
N ARG A 10 -1.74 -28.74 -11.11
CA ARG A 10 -0.87 -27.85 -11.89
C ARG A 10 -1.66 -26.80 -12.66
N GLY A 11 -2.79 -27.19 -13.27
CA GLY A 11 -3.69 -26.25 -13.92
C GLY A 11 -4.26 -25.24 -12.92
N LEU A 12 -4.69 -25.70 -11.74
CA LEU A 12 -5.20 -24.84 -10.68
C LEU A 12 -4.16 -23.83 -10.18
N LEU A 13 -2.90 -24.27 -10.00
CA LEU A 13 -1.79 -23.39 -9.58
C LEU A 13 -1.53 -22.24 -10.57
N ILE A 14 -1.79 -22.45 -11.85
CA ILE A 14 -1.66 -21.41 -12.88
C ILE A 14 -2.94 -20.56 -12.94
N CYS A 15 -4.11 -21.20 -12.91
CA CYS A 15 -5.38 -20.50 -13.06
C CYS A 15 -5.76 -19.64 -11.85
N VAL A 16 -5.38 -20.03 -10.62
CA VAL A 16 -5.75 -19.29 -9.41
C VAL A 16 -5.16 -17.89 -9.37
N PRO A 17 -3.84 -17.67 -9.56
CA PRO A 17 -3.28 -16.32 -9.56
C PRO A 17 -3.89 -15.43 -10.65
N VAL A 18 -4.03 -15.98 -11.87
CA VAL A 18 -4.61 -15.24 -12.99
C VAL A 18 -6.08 -14.92 -12.72
N GLY A 19 -6.86 -15.91 -12.29
CA GLY A 19 -8.28 -15.75 -11.97
C GLY A 19 -8.53 -14.75 -10.85
N LEU A 20 -7.74 -14.79 -9.77
CA LEU A 20 -7.82 -13.82 -8.68
C LEU A 20 -7.47 -12.41 -9.15
N THR A 21 -6.44 -12.25 -9.99
CA THR A 21 -6.07 -10.95 -10.55
C THR A 21 -7.19 -10.37 -11.40
N VAL A 22 -7.74 -11.18 -12.32
CA VAL A 22 -8.87 -10.76 -13.18
C VAL A 22 -10.09 -10.42 -12.33
N LEU A 23 -10.40 -11.24 -11.34
CA LEU A 23 -11.53 -11.02 -10.44
C LEU A 23 -11.39 -9.73 -9.64
N LEU A 24 -10.20 -9.46 -9.11
CA LEU A 24 -9.90 -8.20 -8.42
C LEU A 24 -10.10 -7.00 -9.35
N LEU A 25 -9.55 -7.05 -10.57
CA LEU A 25 -9.72 -5.98 -11.56
C LEU A 25 -11.20 -5.76 -11.89
N VAL A 26 -11.97 -6.84 -12.13
CA VAL A 26 -13.41 -6.75 -12.40
C VAL A 26 -14.16 -6.10 -11.23
N TYR A 27 -13.82 -6.44 -9.98
CA TYR A 27 -14.44 -5.81 -8.81
C TYR A 27 -14.11 -4.33 -8.71
N VAL A 28 -12.86 -3.93 -8.94
CA VAL A 28 -12.44 -2.52 -8.96
C VAL A 28 -13.20 -1.77 -10.05
N PHE A 29 -13.24 -2.30 -11.27
CA PHE A 29 -13.96 -1.67 -12.39
C PHE A 29 -15.46 -1.59 -12.15
N LYS A 30 -16.10 -2.63 -11.63
CA LYS A 30 -17.53 -2.58 -11.24
C LYS A 30 -17.80 -1.56 -10.15
N GLY A 31 -16.89 -1.41 -9.18
CA GLY A 31 -17.01 -0.39 -8.15
C GLY A 31 -16.95 1.03 -8.73
N LEU A 32 -16.04 1.29 -9.65
CA LEU A 32 -15.95 2.57 -10.36
C LEU A 32 -17.18 2.80 -11.26
N ASP A 33 -17.63 1.77 -11.97
CA ASP A 33 -18.80 1.82 -12.85
C ASP A 33 -20.07 2.08 -12.04
N SER A 34 -20.24 1.51 -10.86
CA SER A 34 -21.42 1.75 -10.01
C SER A 34 -21.55 3.23 -9.59
N ILE A 35 -20.44 3.97 -9.52
CA ILE A 35 -20.44 5.39 -9.16
C ILE A 35 -20.81 6.26 -10.38
N PHE A 36 -20.32 5.94 -11.57
CA PHE A 36 -20.43 6.78 -12.75
C PHE A 36 -21.17 6.14 -13.93
N GLY A 37 -21.17 4.80 -14.04
CA GLY A 37 -21.71 4.06 -15.19
C GLY A 37 -23.22 4.12 -15.28
N GLY A 38 -23.94 4.09 -14.16
CA GLY A 38 -25.40 4.19 -14.15
C GLY A 38 -25.97 5.47 -14.77
N LEU A 39 -25.14 6.50 -14.97
CA LEU A 39 -25.47 7.69 -15.70
C LEU A 39 -25.46 7.45 -17.22
N PHE A 40 -24.53 6.61 -17.69
CA PHE A 40 -24.32 6.34 -19.12
C PHE A 40 -25.22 5.21 -19.66
N ASP A 41 -25.55 4.22 -18.81
CA ASP A 41 -26.49 3.14 -19.19
C ASP A 41 -27.89 3.65 -19.54
N ARG A 42 -28.25 4.84 -19.04
CA ARG A 42 -29.53 5.52 -19.40
C ARG A 42 -29.45 6.26 -20.73
N ILE A 43 -28.26 6.55 -21.23
CA ILE A 43 -28.04 7.40 -22.41
C ILE A 43 -27.60 6.55 -23.62
N THR A 44 -26.98 5.38 -23.36
CA THR A 44 -26.43 4.51 -24.42
C THR A 44 -27.26 3.25 -24.59
N THR A 45 -27.73 3.03 -25.82
CA THR A 45 -28.45 1.81 -26.21
C THR A 45 -27.51 0.67 -26.64
N VAL A 46 -26.21 0.94 -26.72
CA VAL A 46 -25.19 -0.05 -27.17
C VAL A 46 -24.66 -0.82 -25.97
N PRO A 47 -24.85 -2.15 -25.93
CA PRO A 47 -24.36 -2.98 -24.84
C PRO A 47 -22.84 -2.82 -24.65
N GLY A 48 -22.40 -2.55 -23.43
CA GLY A 48 -20.98 -2.41 -23.06
C GLY A 48 -20.37 -1.03 -23.26
N LEU A 49 -20.98 -0.14 -24.03
CA LEU A 49 -20.47 1.23 -24.23
C LEU A 49 -20.58 2.05 -22.94
N GLY A 50 -21.63 1.85 -22.16
CA GLY A 50 -21.80 2.47 -20.84
C GLY A 50 -20.65 2.17 -19.87
N VAL A 51 -20.19 0.92 -19.83
CA VAL A 51 -19.05 0.49 -18.99
C VAL A 51 -17.75 1.19 -19.40
N VAL A 52 -17.48 1.28 -20.70
CA VAL A 52 -16.28 1.97 -21.23
C VAL A 52 -16.33 3.47 -20.92
N LEU A 53 -17.47 4.12 -21.15
CA LEU A 53 -17.65 5.54 -20.84
C LEU A 53 -17.56 5.78 -19.32
N GLY A 54 -18.16 4.92 -18.51
CA GLY A 54 -18.08 4.97 -17.04
C GLY A 54 -16.64 4.90 -16.54
N LEU A 55 -15.84 3.97 -17.12
CA LEU A 55 -14.42 3.84 -16.80
C LEU A 55 -13.61 5.08 -17.19
N LEU A 56 -13.79 5.59 -18.41
CA LEU A 56 -13.08 6.78 -18.88
C LEU A 56 -13.45 8.00 -18.04
N THR A 57 -14.71 8.14 -17.68
CA THR A 57 -15.19 9.24 -16.82
C THR A 57 -14.61 9.11 -15.41
N SER A 58 -14.57 7.91 -14.82
CA SER A 58 -13.96 7.66 -13.52
C SER A 58 -12.49 8.04 -13.51
N LEU A 59 -11.73 7.63 -14.54
CA LEU A 59 -10.33 8.00 -14.72
C LEU A 59 -10.15 9.53 -14.86
N ALA A 60 -10.99 10.18 -15.66
CA ALA A 60 -10.96 11.62 -15.85
C ALA A 60 -11.27 12.37 -14.55
N VAL A 61 -12.28 11.95 -13.80
CA VAL A 61 -12.67 12.58 -12.51
C VAL A 61 -11.56 12.39 -11.47
N ILE A 62 -10.99 11.18 -11.32
CA ILE A 62 -9.90 10.92 -10.38
C ILE A 62 -8.67 11.77 -10.75
N THR A 63 -8.33 11.85 -12.04
CA THR A 63 -7.22 12.67 -12.53
C THR A 63 -7.47 14.15 -12.28
N LEU A 64 -8.69 14.63 -12.51
CA LEU A 64 -9.08 16.00 -12.25
C LEU A 64 -9.00 16.33 -10.75
N ILE A 65 -9.49 15.46 -9.89
CA ILE A 65 -9.35 15.61 -8.42
C ILE A 65 -7.88 15.69 -8.02
N GLY A 66 -7.03 14.81 -8.55
CA GLY A 66 -5.58 14.80 -8.30
C GLY A 66 -4.92 16.10 -8.80
N PHE A 67 -5.28 16.56 -9.99
CA PHE A 67 -4.80 17.82 -10.55
C PHE A 67 -5.24 19.03 -9.70
N LEU A 68 -6.50 19.09 -9.32
CA LEU A 68 -7.02 20.15 -8.45
C LEU A 68 -6.34 20.11 -7.07
N ALA A 69 -6.17 18.94 -6.48
CA ALA A 69 -5.51 18.76 -5.18
C ALA A 69 -4.03 19.17 -5.20
N SER A 70 -3.36 19.11 -6.36
CA SER A 70 -1.95 19.51 -6.50
C SER A 70 -1.74 21.03 -6.53
N ASN A 71 -2.80 21.81 -6.83
CA ASN A 71 -2.77 23.26 -6.90
C ASN A 71 -2.99 23.90 -5.50
N PHE A 72 -2.67 25.20 -5.39
CA PHE A 72 -2.80 25.94 -4.13
C PHE A 72 -4.25 25.96 -3.59
N VAL A 73 -5.23 26.12 -4.49
CA VAL A 73 -6.66 26.10 -4.14
C VAL A 73 -7.09 24.70 -3.65
N GLY A 74 -6.63 23.65 -4.32
CA GLY A 74 -6.94 22.28 -3.95
C GLY A 74 -6.34 21.87 -2.61
N LYS A 75 -5.17 22.37 -2.25
CA LYS A 75 -4.59 22.14 -0.91
C LYS A 75 -5.51 22.65 0.19
N ARG A 76 -6.09 23.85 0.03
CA ARG A 76 -7.08 24.39 0.97
C ARG A 76 -8.35 23.55 1.06
N LEU A 77 -8.80 23.03 -0.09
CA LEU A 77 -9.97 22.16 -0.15
C LEU A 77 -9.71 20.83 0.59
N VAL A 78 -8.56 20.23 0.36
CA VAL A 78 -8.14 19.01 1.08
C VAL A 78 -8.04 19.26 2.59
N GLU A 79 -7.47 20.40 3.01
CA GLU A 79 -7.42 20.79 4.42
C GLU A 79 -8.82 21.00 5.04
N LEU A 80 -9.78 21.51 4.25
CA LEU A 80 -11.16 21.65 4.69
C LEU A 80 -11.81 20.28 4.89
N VAL A 81 -11.61 19.36 3.95
CA VAL A 81 -12.08 17.96 4.05
C VAL A 81 -11.45 17.30 5.29
N ASP A 82 -10.14 17.44 5.47
CA ASP A 82 -9.45 16.95 6.68
C ASP A 82 -10.08 17.47 7.96
N LYS A 83 -10.36 18.78 8.04
CA LYS A 83 -10.99 19.41 9.21
C LYS A 83 -12.39 18.87 9.47
N VAL A 84 -13.19 18.62 8.43
CA VAL A 84 -14.54 18.07 8.58
C VAL A 84 -14.48 16.65 9.14
N PHE A 85 -13.67 15.77 8.54
CA PHE A 85 -13.56 14.37 8.96
C PHE A 85 -12.88 14.19 10.33
N THR A 86 -12.02 15.13 10.74
CA THR A 86 -11.35 15.08 12.04
C THR A 86 -12.17 15.68 13.19
N LYS A 87 -13.32 16.32 12.92
CA LYS A 87 -14.21 16.88 13.97
C LYS A 87 -14.93 15.80 14.78
N VAL A 88 -15.27 14.68 14.15
CA VAL A 88 -16.00 13.59 14.82
C VAL A 88 -14.99 12.55 15.34
N PRO A 89 -14.91 12.28 16.67
CA PRO A 89 -13.85 11.44 17.25
C PRO A 89 -13.70 10.07 16.63
N MET A 90 -14.78 9.33 16.38
CA MET A 90 -14.71 7.99 15.76
C MET A 90 -14.31 8.06 14.29
N VAL A 91 -14.85 9.04 13.54
CA VAL A 91 -14.49 9.23 12.12
C VAL A 91 -13.02 9.67 11.99
N ARG A 92 -12.54 10.50 12.92
CA ARG A 92 -11.15 10.93 12.95
C ARG A 92 -10.19 9.75 13.03
N ILE A 93 -10.43 8.78 13.93
CA ILE A 93 -9.54 7.62 14.11
C ILE A 93 -9.48 6.83 12.81
N LEU A 94 -10.63 6.49 12.22
CA LEU A 94 -10.71 5.72 10.97
C LEU A 94 -10.06 6.48 9.81
N TYR A 95 -10.43 7.75 9.62
CA TYR A 95 -9.92 8.59 8.54
C TYR A 95 -8.40 8.78 8.63
N SER A 96 -7.87 9.12 9.81
CA SER A 96 -6.42 9.30 9.99
C SER A 96 -5.67 7.99 9.78
N SER A 97 -6.19 6.86 10.23
CA SER A 97 -5.56 5.55 10.03
C SER A 97 -5.48 5.18 8.54
N ILE A 98 -6.57 5.37 7.77
CA ILE A 98 -6.58 5.13 6.32
C ILE A 98 -5.63 6.10 5.62
N LYS A 99 -5.68 7.38 5.97
CA LYS A 99 -4.81 8.41 5.40
C LYS A 99 -3.34 8.11 5.66
N ASP A 100 -3.00 7.74 6.90
CA ASP A 100 -1.64 7.37 7.28
C ASP A 100 -1.16 6.12 6.53
N LEU A 101 -2.04 5.13 6.34
CA LEU A 101 -1.76 3.93 5.56
C LEU A 101 -1.48 4.30 4.09
N VAL A 102 -2.35 5.09 3.45
CA VAL A 102 -2.16 5.52 2.07
C VAL A 102 -0.87 6.33 1.91
N TYR A 103 -0.58 7.27 2.81
CA TYR A 103 0.65 8.06 2.77
C TYR A 103 1.91 7.24 3.06
N ALA A 104 1.81 6.16 3.82
CA ALA A 104 2.94 5.25 4.02
C ALA A 104 3.40 4.59 2.71
N PHE A 105 2.45 4.33 1.79
CA PHE A 105 2.75 3.67 0.51
C PHE A 105 2.91 4.65 -0.66
N ALA A 106 2.16 5.75 -0.70
CA ALA A 106 2.06 6.63 -1.87
C ALA A 106 2.58 8.05 -1.64
N GLY A 107 2.85 8.46 -0.40
CA GLY A 107 3.23 9.83 -0.05
C GLY A 107 4.64 10.23 -0.46
N LYS A 108 4.88 11.56 -0.56
CA LYS A 108 6.22 12.14 -0.79
C LYS A 108 7.22 11.80 0.31
N HIS A 109 6.75 11.54 1.53
CA HIS A 109 7.53 10.94 2.61
C HIS A 109 7.11 9.48 2.71
N LYS A 110 7.65 8.64 1.81
CA LYS A 110 7.49 7.20 1.90
C LYS A 110 8.03 6.78 3.26
N ARG A 111 7.14 6.39 4.18
CA ARG A 111 7.56 5.92 5.53
C ARG A 111 8.42 4.65 5.46
N PHE A 112 8.43 4.00 4.32
CA PHE A 112 9.21 2.79 4.06
C PHE A 112 10.24 3.01 2.95
N ASP A 113 10.86 4.21 2.85
CA ASP A 113 11.84 4.55 1.81
C ASP A 113 13.29 4.21 2.20
N LYS A 114 13.52 3.84 3.47
CA LYS A 114 14.84 3.54 4.00
C LYS A 114 14.93 2.09 4.46
N PRO A 115 15.18 1.13 3.54
CA PRO A 115 15.41 -0.25 3.91
C PRO A 115 16.73 -0.38 4.68
N VAL A 116 16.70 -1.17 5.73
CA VAL A 116 17.83 -1.35 6.63
C VAL A 116 17.98 -2.81 7.08
N LEU A 117 19.21 -3.21 7.33
CA LEU A 117 19.54 -4.42 8.08
C LEU A 117 19.87 -4.06 9.53
N VAL A 118 19.26 -4.77 10.44
CA VAL A 118 19.51 -4.61 11.87
C VAL A 118 20.06 -5.90 12.45
N SER A 119 21.15 -5.82 13.20
CA SER A 119 21.71 -6.94 13.92
C SER A 119 20.91 -7.20 15.20
N LEU A 120 20.54 -8.46 15.45
CA LEU A 120 19.68 -8.82 16.59
C LEU A 120 20.40 -8.81 17.95
N GLY A 121 21.73 -8.65 17.95
CA GLY A 121 22.51 -8.53 19.18
C GLY A 121 24.01 -8.65 18.96
N PRO A 122 24.82 -8.31 19.97
CA PRO A 122 26.26 -8.51 19.94
C PRO A 122 26.61 -10.00 19.82
N GLY A 123 27.44 -10.35 18.83
CA GLY A 123 27.81 -11.75 18.58
C GLY A 123 26.78 -12.60 17.85
N CYS A 124 25.66 -12.02 17.42
CA CYS A 124 24.66 -12.71 16.61
C CYS A 124 24.82 -12.28 15.14
N ASP A 125 25.15 -13.23 14.25
CA ASP A 125 25.25 -12.99 12.81
C ASP A 125 23.88 -12.86 12.13
N ALA A 126 22.80 -13.22 12.82
CA ALA A 126 21.46 -13.07 12.32
C ALA A 126 21.08 -11.59 12.19
N LYS A 127 20.53 -11.24 11.03
CA LYS A 127 20.10 -9.89 10.69
C LYS A 127 18.65 -9.93 10.29
N ILE A 128 17.94 -8.86 10.60
CA ILE A 128 16.55 -8.67 10.20
C ILE A 128 16.44 -7.48 9.26
N LEU A 129 15.69 -7.64 8.20
CA LEU A 129 15.40 -6.61 7.21
C LEU A 129 14.15 -5.82 7.64
N GLY A 130 14.25 -4.50 7.64
CA GLY A 130 13.15 -3.62 8.00
C GLY A 130 13.28 -2.25 7.36
N PHE A 131 12.45 -1.30 7.83
CA PHE A 131 12.42 0.07 7.32
C PHE A 131 12.49 1.06 8.46
N VAL A 132 13.36 2.07 8.34
CA VAL A 132 13.38 3.17 9.31
C VAL A 132 12.12 4.00 9.12
N THR A 133 11.29 4.07 10.16
CA THR A 133 10.04 4.86 10.17
C THR A 133 10.17 6.18 10.93
N ARG A 134 11.13 6.27 11.87
CA ARG A 134 11.49 7.48 12.59
C ARG A 134 12.98 7.56 12.84
N GLU A 135 13.60 8.67 12.47
CA GLU A 135 15.05 8.92 12.64
C GLU A 135 15.40 9.56 13.99
N THR A 136 14.43 10.15 14.65
CA THR A 136 14.59 10.82 15.96
C THR A 136 13.47 10.40 16.90
N LEU A 137 13.83 10.07 18.13
CA LEU A 137 12.92 9.66 19.20
C LEU A 137 13.11 10.53 20.44
N GLU A 138 13.40 11.84 20.24
CA GLU A 138 13.63 12.79 21.32
C GLU A 138 12.39 12.95 22.22
N ASN A 139 11.20 12.83 21.63
CA ASN A 139 9.93 12.82 22.37
C ASN A 139 9.78 11.62 23.33
N LEU A 140 10.59 10.58 23.17
CA LEU A 140 10.67 9.42 24.06
C LEU A 140 11.94 9.44 24.93
N GLY A 141 12.71 10.53 24.91
CA GLY A 141 13.97 10.65 25.64
C GLY A 141 15.15 9.87 25.02
N LEU A 142 15.00 9.35 23.81
CA LEU A 142 15.97 8.48 23.16
C LEU A 142 16.66 9.19 21.98
N LYS A 143 17.70 10.00 22.25
CA LYS A 143 18.37 10.86 21.25
C LYS A 143 19.09 10.08 20.13
N ASP A 144 19.73 8.94 20.46
CA ASP A 144 20.55 8.17 19.52
C ASP A 144 19.88 6.87 19.02
N HIS A 145 18.54 6.88 19.02
CA HIS A 145 17.77 5.73 18.58
C HIS A 145 16.89 6.06 17.40
N VAL A 146 16.55 5.02 16.65
CA VAL A 146 15.62 5.06 15.53
C VAL A 146 14.54 4.02 15.70
N ALA A 147 13.34 4.31 15.19
CA ALA A 147 12.29 3.32 15.10
C ALA A 147 12.41 2.59 13.74
N VAL A 148 12.42 1.28 13.80
CA VAL A 148 12.47 0.41 12.63
C VAL A 148 11.23 -0.47 12.61
N TYR A 149 10.52 -0.47 11.49
CA TYR A 149 9.37 -1.32 11.24
C TYR A 149 9.81 -2.60 10.53
N PHE A 150 9.38 -3.72 11.05
CA PHE A 150 9.65 -5.05 10.50
C PHE A 150 8.34 -5.67 10.04
N PRO A 151 8.04 -5.62 8.72
CA PRO A 151 6.91 -6.35 8.16
C PRO A 151 7.07 -7.85 8.37
N GLN A 152 5.95 -8.56 8.49
CA GLN A 152 5.95 -10.02 8.51
C GLN A 152 5.77 -10.57 7.08
N SER A 153 6.26 -11.80 6.87
CA SER A 153 6.04 -12.50 5.62
C SER A 153 4.56 -12.82 5.41
N PHE A 154 4.10 -12.76 4.16
CA PHE A 154 2.74 -13.06 3.72
C PHE A 154 1.63 -12.16 4.29
N ASN A 155 1.99 -11.06 4.97
CA ASN A 155 1.03 -10.06 5.42
C ASN A 155 1.67 -8.67 5.54
N PHE A 156 0.86 -7.64 5.81
CA PHE A 156 1.33 -6.26 6.03
C PHE A 156 1.41 -5.89 7.51
N ALA A 157 1.11 -6.79 8.42
CA ALA A 157 1.35 -6.59 9.84
C ALA A 157 2.84 -6.64 10.12
N GLY A 158 3.28 -6.03 11.22
CA GLY A 158 4.70 -6.00 11.61
C GLY A 158 4.87 -5.38 12.97
N ASN A 159 6.10 -5.40 13.45
CA ASN A 159 6.48 -4.82 14.73
C ASN A 159 7.33 -3.57 14.52
N VAL A 160 7.13 -2.57 15.36
CA VAL A 160 8.03 -1.42 15.47
C VAL A 160 8.95 -1.66 16.65
N LEU A 161 10.24 -1.74 16.37
CA LEU A 161 11.28 -1.89 17.41
C LEU A 161 12.19 -0.66 17.39
N ILE A 162 12.79 -0.36 18.53
CA ILE A 162 13.68 0.79 18.70
C ILE A 162 15.09 0.28 18.83
N PHE A 163 15.99 0.79 17.99
CA PHE A 163 17.39 0.39 17.97
C PHE A 163 18.32 1.61 18.06
N PRO A 164 19.49 1.46 18.69
CA PRO A 164 20.56 2.46 18.55
C PRO A 164 20.93 2.63 17.08
N LYS A 165 21.17 3.87 16.64
CA LYS A 165 21.55 4.18 15.24
C LYS A 165 22.72 3.33 14.74
N LYS A 166 23.69 3.05 15.60
CA LYS A 166 24.88 2.22 15.31
C LYS A 166 24.58 0.75 14.97
N ALA A 167 23.42 0.24 15.39
CA ALA A 167 23.01 -1.15 15.12
C ALA A 167 22.23 -1.28 13.79
N VAL A 168 21.94 -0.17 13.11
CA VAL A 168 21.12 -0.11 11.90
C VAL A 168 22.00 0.21 10.72
N LYS A 169 22.06 -0.69 9.73
CA LYS A 169 22.87 -0.52 8.51
C LYS A 169 21.91 -0.24 7.34
N PRO A 170 22.00 0.93 6.68
CA PRO A 170 21.26 1.20 5.46
C PRO A 170 21.59 0.20 4.36
N LEU A 171 20.59 -0.14 3.55
CA LEU A 171 20.74 -0.96 2.36
C LEU A 171 20.55 -0.11 1.11
N ASP A 172 21.39 -0.38 0.12
CA ASP A 172 21.29 0.25 -1.21
C ASP A 172 20.43 -0.62 -2.15
N ILE A 173 19.18 -0.80 -1.76
CA ILE A 173 18.15 -1.48 -2.56
C ILE A 173 16.89 -0.64 -2.56
N SER A 174 16.03 -0.83 -3.55
CA SER A 174 14.75 -0.12 -3.58
C SER A 174 13.81 -0.63 -2.46
N SER A 175 12.96 0.26 -1.95
CA SER A 175 11.94 -0.10 -0.96
C SER A 175 10.97 -1.18 -1.45
N SER A 176 10.68 -1.17 -2.75
CA SER A 176 9.83 -2.17 -3.39
C SER A 176 10.49 -3.55 -3.38
N GLU A 177 11.78 -3.61 -3.68
CA GLU A 177 12.56 -4.85 -3.65
C GLU A 177 12.68 -5.41 -2.24
N ALA A 178 13.02 -4.57 -1.25
CA ALA A 178 13.06 -4.95 0.15
C ALA A 178 11.69 -5.47 0.64
N MET A 179 10.61 -4.78 0.30
CA MET A 179 9.25 -5.18 0.68
C MET A 179 8.86 -6.51 0.01
N THR A 180 9.16 -6.68 -1.27
CA THR A 180 8.90 -7.93 -2.01
C THR A 180 9.63 -9.10 -1.38
N PHE A 181 10.90 -8.92 -1.03
CA PHE A 181 11.69 -9.93 -0.34
C PHE A 181 11.07 -10.32 1.00
N ILE A 182 10.72 -9.35 1.85
CA ILE A 182 10.12 -9.63 3.17
C ILE A 182 8.77 -10.32 3.02
N VAL A 183 7.86 -9.75 2.23
CA VAL A 183 6.47 -10.25 2.12
C VAL A 183 6.42 -11.64 1.50
N SER A 184 7.34 -11.96 0.58
CA SER A 184 7.44 -13.29 -0.02
C SER A 184 8.13 -14.34 0.87
N GLY A 185 8.60 -13.95 2.06
CA GLY A 185 9.39 -14.85 2.93
C GLY A 185 10.79 -15.14 2.38
N GLY A 186 11.36 -14.22 1.61
CA GLY A 186 12.68 -14.37 1.01
C GLY A 186 12.71 -15.19 -0.28
N VAL A 187 11.55 -15.60 -0.80
CA VAL A 187 11.45 -16.42 -2.02
C VAL A 187 11.54 -15.58 -3.29
N ALA A 188 10.99 -14.37 -3.28
CA ALA A 188 11.05 -13.43 -4.40
C ALA A 188 12.16 -12.40 -4.16
N GLY A 189 12.93 -12.13 -5.20
CA GLY A 189 14.07 -11.21 -5.21
C GLY A 189 15.15 -11.78 -6.13
N LYS A 190 15.84 -10.91 -6.82
CA LYS A 190 17.04 -11.29 -7.60
C LYS A 190 18.23 -11.37 -6.68
#